data_10d9b4f057705ae25cd24618fdf52a3d
#
_entry.id   10d9b4f057705ae25cd24618fdf52a3d
#
_cell.length_a   1.000
_cell.length_b   1.000
_cell.length_c   1.000
_cell.angle_alpha   90.00
_cell.angle_beta   90.00
_cell.angle_gamma   90.00
#
_symmetry.space_group_name_H-M   'P 1'
#
loop_
_entity.id
_entity.type
_entity.pdbx_description
1 polymer ?
#
loop_
_entity_poly.entity_id
_entity_poly.type
_entity_poly.pdbx_seq_one_letter_code
_entity_poly.pdbx_strand_id
1 'polypeptide(L)'
;MISLSGVNKRLGSFRLKDISIEIPDRYICALVGQNSSGKTTLIKMILGLCRPDEGTVVIDGLNYQEAESEKRIRDITGIVPVNELMNTELSLLENGRCYGRFYSRYDESIYMEYLERFGL
;
A
#
# COMPACT_ATOMS: atom_id res chain seq x y z
N MET A 1 6.71 10.10 -3.47
CA MET A 1 5.47 10.87 -3.77
C MET A 1 4.42 9.95 -4.36
N ILE A 2 3.14 10.07 -3.96
CA ILE A 2 2.02 9.35 -4.56
C ILE A 2 1.13 10.36 -5.28
N SER A 3 0.79 10.11 -6.55
CA SER A 3 -0.05 10.98 -7.36
C SER A 3 -1.16 10.17 -8.04
N LEU A 4 -2.38 10.66 -7.93
CA LEU A 4 -3.53 10.17 -8.68
C LEU A 4 -4.00 11.31 -9.58
N SER A 5 -4.28 11.03 -10.85
CA SER A 5 -4.71 12.02 -11.82
C SER A 5 -5.92 11.54 -12.61
N GLY A 6 -7.05 12.25 -12.48
CA GLY A 6 -8.29 11.96 -13.20
C GLY A 6 -8.83 10.56 -13.00
N VAL A 7 -8.63 9.98 -11.81
CA VAL A 7 -8.97 8.58 -11.54
C VAL A 7 -10.48 8.39 -11.46
N ASN A 8 -10.99 7.49 -12.29
CA ASN A 8 -12.36 7.03 -12.28
C ASN A 8 -12.41 5.52 -11.96
N LYS A 9 -13.39 5.11 -11.16
CA LYS A 9 -13.63 3.70 -10.84
C LYS A 9 -15.09 3.42 -10.60
N ARG A 10 -15.60 2.38 -11.26
CA ARG A 10 -16.96 1.88 -11.05
C ARG A 10 -16.93 0.51 -10.38
N LEU A 11 -17.71 0.35 -9.31
CA LEU A 11 -17.88 -0.90 -8.56
C LEU A 11 -19.38 -1.10 -8.31
N GLY A 12 -20.04 -1.83 -9.19
CA GLY A 12 -21.50 -1.99 -9.15
C GLY A 12 -22.22 -0.64 -9.28
N SER A 13 -22.98 -0.27 -8.27
CA SER A 13 -23.68 1.02 -8.19
C SER A 13 -22.78 2.18 -7.68
N PHE A 14 -21.65 1.86 -7.07
CA PHE A 14 -20.70 2.84 -6.54
C PHE A 14 -19.79 3.38 -7.64
N ARG A 15 -19.47 4.67 -7.58
CA ARG A 15 -18.56 5.31 -8.53
C ARG A 15 -17.65 6.34 -7.83
N LEU A 16 -16.34 6.16 -7.99
CA LEU A 16 -15.37 7.25 -7.83
C LEU A 16 -15.28 8.00 -9.14
N LYS A 17 -15.27 9.33 -9.10
CA LYS A 17 -15.26 10.18 -10.29
C LYS A 17 -14.24 11.28 -10.14
N ASP A 18 -13.35 11.37 -11.13
CA ASP A 18 -12.39 12.45 -11.32
C ASP A 18 -11.55 12.76 -10.07
N ILE A 19 -10.99 11.71 -9.49
CA ILE A 19 -10.16 11.83 -8.28
C ILE A 19 -8.74 12.22 -8.69
N SER A 20 -8.30 13.41 -8.25
CA SER A 20 -6.94 13.89 -8.40
C SER A 20 -6.39 14.28 -7.04
N ILE A 21 -5.31 13.63 -6.60
CA ILE A 21 -4.69 13.79 -5.28
C ILE A 21 -3.18 13.67 -5.43
N GLU A 22 -2.45 14.52 -4.72
CA GLU A 22 -1.00 14.39 -4.53
C GLU A 22 -0.69 14.22 -3.05
N ILE A 23 0.08 13.19 -2.73
CA ILE A 23 0.61 12.93 -1.39
C ILE A 23 2.12 13.07 -1.48
N PRO A 24 2.68 14.17 -0.94
CA PRO A 24 4.11 14.43 -1.00
C PRO A 24 4.90 13.48 -0.09
N ASP A 25 6.18 13.33 -0.36
CA ASP A 25 7.07 12.54 0.47
C ASP A 25 7.25 13.15 1.86
N ARG A 26 7.51 12.29 2.84
CA ARG A 26 7.80 12.65 4.23
C ARG A 26 6.63 13.31 4.98
N TYR A 27 5.40 13.14 4.48
CA TYR A 27 4.19 13.58 5.18
C TYR A 27 3.36 12.39 5.65
N ILE A 28 2.67 12.60 6.77
CA ILE A 28 1.60 11.70 7.22
C ILE A 28 0.29 12.32 6.74
N CYS A 29 -0.42 11.59 5.88
CA CYS A 29 -1.70 12.03 5.34
C CYS A 29 -2.82 11.14 5.87
N ALA A 30 -3.92 11.75 6.30
CA ALA A 30 -5.14 11.04 6.70
C ALA A 30 -6.18 11.13 5.59
N LEU A 31 -6.72 9.97 5.18
CA LEU A 31 -7.85 9.90 4.27
C LEU A 31 -9.15 9.80 5.08
N VAL A 32 -9.88 10.90 5.17
CA VAL A 32 -11.09 11.04 5.98
C VAL A 32 -12.33 11.11 5.07
N GLY A 33 -13.43 10.53 5.52
CA GLY A 33 -14.70 10.56 4.79
C GLY A 33 -15.71 9.59 5.41
N GLN A 34 -16.96 9.70 4.99
CA GLN A 34 -18.04 8.82 5.44
C GLN A 34 -17.78 7.34 5.07
N ASN A 35 -18.49 6.43 5.73
CA ASN A 35 -18.46 5.02 5.34
C ASN A 35 -19.00 4.89 3.91
N SER A 36 -18.42 3.96 3.15
CA SER A 36 -18.75 3.74 1.74
C SER A 36 -18.40 4.91 0.78
N SER A 37 -17.64 5.92 1.22
CA SER A 37 -17.19 7.02 0.33
C SER A 37 -16.08 6.63 -0.66
N GLY A 38 -15.57 5.39 -0.61
CA GLY A 38 -14.54 4.89 -1.52
C GLY A 38 -13.12 4.94 -0.99
N LYS A 39 -12.89 5.28 0.27
CA LYS A 39 -11.55 5.31 0.90
C LYS A 39 -10.77 4.00 0.67
N THR A 40 -11.41 2.87 0.98
CA THR A 40 -10.80 1.55 0.80
C THR A 40 -10.49 1.25 -0.67
N THR A 41 -11.35 1.67 -1.59
CA THR A 41 -11.12 1.51 -3.03
C THR A 41 -9.93 2.33 -3.49
N LEU A 42 -9.82 3.57 -3.00
CA LEU A 42 -8.70 4.45 -3.30
C LEU A 42 -7.37 3.86 -2.78
N ILE A 43 -7.35 3.39 -1.53
CA ILE A 43 -6.17 2.71 -0.96
C ILE A 43 -5.81 1.47 -1.77
N LYS A 44 -6.79 0.63 -2.16
CA LYS A 44 -6.54 -0.54 -3.01
C LYS A 44 -5.96 -0.17 -4.37
N MET A 45 -6.33 0.96 -4.96
CA MET A 45 -5.74 1.44 -6.21
C MET A 45 -4.30 1.91 -6.00
N ILE A 46 -4.00 2.63 -4.92
CA ILE A 46 -2.64 3.02 -4.54
C ILE A 46 -1.75 1.78 -4.33
N LEU A 47 -2.28 0.71 -3.76
CA LEU A 47 -1.57 -0.54 -3.54
C LEU A 47 -1.50 -1.47 -4.77
N GLY A 48 -2.09 -1.07 -5.90
CA GLY A 48 -2.16 -1.89 -7.11
C GLY A 48 -3.06 -3.13 -7.01
N LEU A 49 -3.88 -3.22 -5.96
CA LEU A 49 -4.85 -4.30 -5.76
C LEU A 49 -6.14 -4.13 -6.57
N CYS A 50 -6.35 -2.94 -7.11
CA CYS A 50 -7.48 -2.59 -7.96
C CYS A 50 -7.00 -1.55 -8.98
N ARG A 51 -7.24 -1.78 -10.26
CA ARG A 51 -6.88 -0.81 -11.30
C ARG A 51 -7.99 0.22 -11.50
N PRO A 52 -7.67 1.50 -11.72
CA PRO A 52 -8.66 2.47 -12.16
C PRO A 52 -9.23 2.09 -13.54
N ASP A 53 -10.44 2.52 -13.84
CA ASP A 53 -11.03 2.37 -15.18
C ASP A 53 -10.52 3.46 -16.13
N GLU A 54 -10.23 4.65 -15.57
CA GLU A 54 -9.61 5.78 -16.26
C GLU A 54 -8.68 6.52 -15.30
N GLY A 55 -7.78 7.32 -15.86
CA GLY A 55 -6.79 8.06 -15.09
C GLY A 55 -5.56 7.24 -14.73
N THR A 56 -4.69 7.80 -13.92
CA THR A 56 -3.40 7.19 -13.58
C THR A 56 -3.12 7.24 -12.09
N VAL A 57 -2.42 6.21 -11.61
CA VAL A 57 -1.84 6.16 -10.27
C VAL A 57 -0.33 6.01 -10.41
N VAL A 58 0.41 6.95 -9.86
CA VAL A 58 1.88 7.00 -9.93
C VAL A 58 2.44 7.01 -8.51
N ILE A 59 3.40 6.15 -8.25
CA ILE A 59 4.11 6.05 -6.98
C ILE A 59 5.59 6.20 -7.26
N ASP A 60 6.18 7.24 -6.72
CA ASP A 60 7.59 7.58 -6.90
C ASP A 60 8.04 7.60 -8.37
N GLY A 61 7.21 8.18 -9.24
CA GLY A 61 7.45 8.24 -10.69
C GLY A 61 7.14 6.95 -11.45
N LEU A 62 6.73 5.89 -10.77
CA LEU A 62 6.42 4.58 -11.33
C LEU A 62 4.90 4.35 -11.41
N ASN A 63 4.45 3.61 -12.41
CA ASN A 63 3.05 3.21 -12.54
C ASN A 63 2.90 1.69 -12.68
N TYR A 64 1.69 1.18 -12.43
CA TYR A 64 1.40 -0.26 -12.49
C TYR A 64 1.18 -0.81 -13.91
N GLN A 65 1.40 -0.03 -14.95
CA GLN A 65 1.19 -0.48 -16.34
C GLN A 65 2.37 -1.32 -16.85
N GLU A 66 3.55 -1.11 -16.27
CA GLU A 66 4.77 -1.81 -16.61
C GLU A 66 5.12 -2.83 -15.52
N ALA A 67 5.41 -4.08 -15.89
CA ALA A 67 5.67 -5.15 -14.93
C ALA A 67 6.89 -4.86 -14.02
N GLU A 68 7.92 -4.23 -14.54
CA GLU A 68 9.11 -3.87 -13.76
C GLU A 68 8.79 -2.74 -12.77
N SER A 69 8.00 -1.76 -13.18
CA SER A 69 7.51 -0.69 -12.29
C SER A 69 6.62 -1.24 -11.19
N GLU A 70 5.73 -2.18 -11.51
CA GLU A 70 4.87 -2.86 -10.52
C GLU A 70 5.70 -3.56 -9.44
N LYS A 71 6.74 -4.31 -9.83
CA LYS A 71 7.64 -4.98 -8.91
C LYS A 71 8.36 -3.99 -7.98
N ARG A 72 8.88 -2.90 -8.53
CA ARG A 72 9.53 -1.84 -7.75
C ARG A 72 8.58 -1.13 -6.80
N ILE A 73 7.35 -0.84 -7.24
CA ILE A 73 6.32 -0.23 -6.38
C ILE A 73 6.03 -1.15 -5.20
N ARG A 74 5.87 -2.45 -5.42
CA ARG A 74 5.62 -3.43 -4.35
C ARG A 74 6.78 -3.50 -3.35
N ASP A 75 8.02 -3.40 -3.82
CA ASP A 75 9.22 -3.44 -2.98
C ASP A 75 9.38 -2.21 -2.07
N ILE A 76 8.84 -1.05 -2.47
CA ILE A 76 8.91 0.20 -1.71
C ILE A 76 7.63 0.53 -0.93
N THR A 77 6.58 -0.30 -1.05
CA THR A 77 5.27 -0.02 -0.44
C THR A 77 4.94 -1.07 0.60
N GLY A 78 4.76 -0.63 1.85
CA GLY A 78 4.27 -1.48 2.94
C GLY A 78 2.79 -1.20 3.25
N ILE A 79 2.10 -2.20 3.78
CA ILE A 79 0.72 -2.09 4.25
C ILE A 79 0.58 -2.70 5.64
N VAL A 80 -0.15 -2.01 6.51
CA VAL A 80 -0.64 -2.57 7.76
C VAL A 80 -2.17 -2.67 7.65
N PRO A 81 -2.72 -3.86 7.38
CA PRO A 81 -4.16 -4.04 7.23
C PRO A 81 -4.86 -4.06 8.57
N VAL A 82 -6.18 -3.86 8.54
CA VAL A 82 -7.03 -3.95 9.75
C VAL A 82 -7.15 -5.39 10.26
N ASN A 83 -7.14 -6.36 9.34
CA ASN A 83 -7.18 -7.77 9.71
C ASN A 83 -5.76 -8.30 9.93
N GLU A 84 -5.65 -9.25 10.86
CA GLU A 84 -4.37 -9.90 11.15
C GLU A 84 -3.83 -10.62 9.90
N LEU A 85 -2.63 -10.24 9.48
CA LEU A 85 -1.90 -10.96 8.44
C LEU A 85 -0.90 -11.96 9.03
N MET A 86 -0.60 -11.84 10.33
CA MET A 86 0.38 -12.70 10.97
C MET A 86 -0.17 -14.11 11.14
N ASN A 87 0.65 -15.10 10.83
CA ASN A 87 0.36 -16.47 11.17
C ASN A 87 0.57 -16.65 12.68
N THR A 88 -0.51 -16.95 13.40
CA THR A 88 -0.50 -17.11 14.86
C THR A 88 0.26 -18.35 15.34
N GLU A 89 0.54 -19.29 14.45
CA GLU A 89 1.33 -20.49 14.75
C GLU A 89 2.85 -20.24 14.64
N LEU A 90 3.25 -19.11 14.09
CA LEU A 90 4.64 -18.71 13.93
C LEU A 90 5.03 -17.65 14.96
N SER A 91 6.28 -17.68 15.39
CA SER A 91 6.87 -16.59 16.16
C SER A 91 6.92 -15.28 15.34
N LEU A 92 7.12 -14.15 16.02
CA LEU A 92 7.27 -12.86 15.33
C LEU A 92 8.46 -12.86 14.37
N LEU A 93 9.57 -13.49 14.75
CA LEU A 93 10.75 -13.62 13.89
C LEU A 93 10.46 -14.44 12.63
N GLU A 94 9.77 -15.56 12.76
CA GLU A 94 9.38 -16.40 11.63
C GLU A 94 8.39 -15.66 10.70
N ASN A 95 7.43 -14.94 11.26
CA ASN A 95 6.56 -14.06 10.50
C ASN A 95 7.36 -12.99 9.76
N GLY A 96 8.31 -12.32 10.44
CA GLY A 96 9.19 -11.33 9.85
C GLY A 96 10.00 -11.89 8.68
N ARG A 97 10.54 -13.09 8.82
CA ARG A 97 11.26 -13.81 7.74
C ARG A 97 10.33 -14.15 6.56
N CYS A 98 9.10 -14.59 6.84
CA CYS A 98 8.13 -14.91 5.80
C CYS A 98 7.77 -13.69 4.96
N TYR A 99 7.45 -12.57 5.60
CA TYR A 99 7.08 -11.34 4.91
C TYR A 99 8.30 -10.61 4.32
N GLY A 100 9.44 -10.65 5.02
CA GLY A 100 10.67 -10.01 4.58
C GLY A 100 11.17 -10.49 3.22
N ARG A 101 10.87 -11.73 2.82
CA ARG A 101 11.25 -12.28 1.50
C ARG A 101 10.67 -11.51 0.31
N PHE A 102 9.62 -10.75 0.51
CA PHE A 102 8.99 -9.95 -0.54
C PHE A 102 9.62 -8.57 -0.72
N TYR A 103 10.57 -8.19 0.16
CA TYR A 103 11.20 -6.89 0.17
C TYR A 103 12.72 -7.01 0.01
N SER A 104 13.27 -6.34 -0.99
CA SER A 104 14.70 -6.38 -1.30
C SER A 104 15.57 -5.77 -0.19
N ARG A 105 15.00 -4.88 0.62
CA ARG A 105 15.68 -4.17 1.72
C ARG A 105 15.41 -4.78 3.09
N TYR A 106 14.80 -5.95 3.16
CA TYR A 106 14.58 -6.61 4.45
C TYR A 106 15.93 -6.93 5.08
N ASP A 107 16.10 -6.51 6.31
CA ASP A 107 17.26 -6.79 7.16
C ASP A 107 16.77 -7.34 8.50
N GLU A 108 17.12 -8.58 8.78
CA GLU A 108 16.69 -9.27 10.00
C GLU A 108 17.26 -8.63 11.25
N SER A 109 18.46 -8.05 11.18
CA SER A 109 19.07 -7.39 12.33
C SER A 109 18.31 -6.13 12.74
N ILE A 110 17.87 -5.36 11.74
CA ILE A 110 17.02 -4.18 11.97
C ILE A 110 15.64 -4.62 12.49
N TYR A 111 15.09 -5.70 11.94
CA TYR A 111 13.81 -6.23 12.42
C TYR A 111 13.88 -6.65 13.90
N MET A 112 14.95 -7.36 14.29
CA MET A 112 15.19 -7.74 15.69
C MET A 112 15.35 -6.55 16.62
N GLU A 113 16.08 -5.50 16.19
CA GLU A 113 16.19 -4.25 16.94
C GLU A 113 14.83 -3.61 17.22
N TYR A 114 13.93 -3.63 16.23
CA TYR A 114 12.57 -3.12 16.42
C TYR A 114 11.74 -3.99 17.36
N LEU A 115 11.84 -5.31 17.31
CA LEU A 115 11.16 -6.19 18.26
C LEU A 115 11.60 -5.88 19.69
N GLU A 116 12.90 -5.80 19.94
CA GLU A 116 13.45 -5.44 21.26
C GLU A 116 12.97 -4.05 21.69
N ARG A 117 13.00 -3.06 20.81
CA ARG A 117 12.54 -1.70 21.09
C ARG A 117 11.07 -1.61 21.48
N PHE A 118 10.25 -2.50 20.94
CA PHE A 118 8.81 -2.60 21.29
C PHE A 118 8.54 -3.55 22.46
N GLY A 119 9.57 -4.20 23.02
CA GLY A 119 9.44 -5.15 24.15
C GLY A 119 8.78 -6.46 23.75
N LEU A 120 9.01 -6.92 22.54
CA LEU A 120 8.46 -8.14 21.95
C LEU A 120 9.53 -9.26 21.89
#